data_499851747e89bcf06c2179ac86453984
#
_entry.id   499851747e89bcf06c2179ac86453984
#
_cell.length_a   1.000
_cell.length_b   1.000
_cell.length_c   1.000
_cell.angle_alpha   90.00
_cell.angle_beta   90.00
_cell.angle_gamma   90.00
#
_symmetry.space_group_name_H-M   'P 1'
#
loop_
_entity.id
_entity.type
_entity.pdbx_description
1 polymer ?
#
loop_
_entity_poly.entity_id
_entity_poly.type
_entity_poly.pdbx_seq_one_letter_code
_entity_poly.pdbx_strand_id
1 'polypeptide(L)'
;MDERVREHAAVLVDWSARVEAGDDVVLSVGPDAHDLAVAVAAELGDRGANLLATYGSGELTRAYLRAHDGDFDEDPAHELALLEETDVYL
;
A
#
# COMPACT_ATOMS: atom_id res chain seq x y z
N MET A 1 7.36 8.70 -17.48
CA MET A 1 6.78 9.06 -16.17
C MET A 1 7.13 10.51 -15.84
N ASP A 2 6.17 11.26 -15.33
CA ASP A 2 6.35 12.67 -14.96
C ASP A 2 7.39 12.80 -13.84
N GLU A 3 8.31 13.75 -13.98
CA GLU A 3 9.35 14.02 -12.98
C GLU A 3 8.78 14.37 -11.61
N ARG A 4 7.67 15.09 -11.55
CA ARG A 4 7.01 15.44 -10.27
C ARG A 4 6.49 14.20 -9.55
N VAL A 5 6.03 13.20 -10.29
CA VAL A 5 5.57 11.94 -9.72
C VAL A 5 6.74 11.18 -9.10
N ARG A 6 7.88 11.15 -9.78
CA ARG A 6 9.11 10.54 -9.25
C ARG A 6 9.61 11.24 -8.00
N GLU A 7 9.64 12.57 -8.01
CA GLU A 7 10.05 13.36 -6.86
C GLU A 7 9.13 13.14 -5.67
N HIS A 8 7.81 13.08 -5.89
CA HIS A 8 6.85 12.81 -4.85
C HIS A 8 7.04 11.40 -4.26
N ALA A 9 7.26 10.41 -5.10
CA ALA A 9 7.53 9.05 -4.67
C ALA A 9 8.80 8.98 -3.80
N ALA A 10 9.87 9.65 -4.21
CA ALA A 10 11.11 9.70 -3.45
C ALA A 10 10.91 10.36 -2.08
N VAL A 11 10.15 11.44 -2.01
CA VAL A 11 9.82 12.11 -0.74
C VAL A 11 9.02 11.19 0.18
N LEU A 12 8.04 10.49 -0.35
CA LEU A 12 7.22 9.56 0.43
C LEU A 12 8.07 8.44 1.05
N VAL A 13 8.95 7.86 0.26
CA VAL A 13 9.77 6.73 0.71
C VAL A 13 10.90 7.17 1.62
N ASP A 14 11.61 8.26 1.28
CA ASP A 14 12.75 8.75 2.06
C ASP A 14 12.37 9.46 3.34
N TRP A 15 11.48 10.44 3.23
CA TRP A 15 11.20 11.38 4.30
C TRP A 15 10.01 11.00 5.14
N SER A 16 8.90 10.65 4.50
CA SER A 16 7.65 10.41 5.22
C SER A 16 7.65 9.04 5.89
N ALA A 17 8.08 8.01 5.18
CA ALA A 17 8.06 6.65 5.67
C ALA A 17 9.41 6.14 6.17
N ARG A 18 10.51 6.75 5.74
CA ARG A 18 11.88 6.37 6.10
C ARG A 18 12.15 4.88 5.91
N VAL A 19 11.80 4.38 4.74
CA VAL A 19 11.94 2.96 4.42
C VAL A 19 13.40 2.55 4.34
N GLU A 20 13.73 1.44 4.98
CA GLU A 20 15.07 0.86 4.99
C GLU A 20 15.10 -0.44 4.21
N ALA A 21 16.31 -0.87 3.81
CA ALA A 21 16.50 -2.17 3.17
C ALA A 21 16.00 -3.30 4.07
N GLY A 22 15.27 -4.23 3.49
CA GLY A 22 14.70 -5.36 4.21
C GLY A 22 13.36 -5.09 4.89
N ASP A 23 12.88 -3.83 4.91
CA ASP A 23 11.56 -3.53 5.45
C ASP A 23 10.46 -4.22 4.65
N ASP A 24 9.46 -4.72 5.35
CA ASP A 24 8.23 -5.26 4.75
C ASP A 24 7.22 -4.13 4.63
N VAL A 25 6.93 -3.73 3.38
CA VAL A 25 6.12 -2.56 3.07
C VAL A 25 4.83 -2.98 2.39
N VAL A 26 3.70 -2.48 2.89
CA VAL A 26 2.40 -2.61 2.22
C VAL A 26 2.07 -1.27 1.56
N LEU A 27 1.79 -1.32 0.26
CA LEU A 27 1.36 -0.16 -0.53
C LEU A 27 -0.10 -0.34 -0.93
N SER A 28 -0.97 0.53 -0.43
CA SER A 28 -2.38 0.54 -0.80
C SER A 28 -2.61 1.51 -1.95
N VAL A 29 -3.19 1.03 -3.04
CA VAL A 29 -3.35 1.79 -4.28
C VAL A 29 -4.83 1.94 -4.61
N GLY A 30 -5.27 3.18 -4.82
CA GLY A 30 -6.60 3.48 -5.32
C GLY A 30 -6.63 3.54 -6.86
N PRO A 31 -7.83 3.69 -7.46
CA PRO A 31 -7.99 3.65 -8.92
C PRO A 31 -7.20 4.72 -9.68
N ASP A 32 -7.03 5.90 -9.08
CA ASP A 32 -6.41 7.05 -9.72
C ASP A 32 -4.94 7.25 -9.34
N ALA A 33 -4.36 6.30 -8.60
CA ALA A 33 -3.01 6.44 -8.05
C ALA A 33 -1.99 5.52 -8.72
N HIS A 34 -2.29 4.98 -9.89
CA HIS A 34 -1.44 3.99 -10.55
C HIS A 34 -0.02 4.53 -10.84
N ASP A 35 0.10 5.72 -11.43
CA ASP A 35 1.40 6.26 -11.81
C ASP A 35 2.28 6.54 -10.58
N LEU A 36 1.70 7.10 -9.53
CA LEU A 36 2.41 7.32 -8.28
C LEU A 36 2.81 5.99 -7.65
N ALA A 37 1.93 5.00 -7.67
CA ALA A 37 2.22 3.67 -7.13
C ALA A 37 3.39 3.01 -7.85
N VAL A 38 3.46 3.11 -9.18
CA VAL A 38 4.59 2.60 -9.97
C VAL A 38 5.89 3.27 -9.56
N ALA A 39 5.87 4.60 -9.37
CA ALA A 39 7.05 5.34 -8.95
C ALA A 39 7.49 4.97 -7.53
N VAL A 40 6.55 4.81 -6.61
CA VAL A 40 6.82 4.37 -5.23
C VAL A 40 7.42 2.95 -5.23
N ALA A 41 6.85 2.04 -6.01
CA ALA A 41 7.36 0.67 -6.14
C ALA A 41 8.80 0.65 -6.63
N ALA A 42 9.15 1.49 -7.61
CA ALA A 42 10.51 1.61 -8.11
C ALA A 42 11.47 2.10 -7.02
N GLU A 43 11.06 3.10 -6.23
CA GLU A 43 11.85 3.60 -5.11
C GLU A 43 12.07 2.53 -4.02
N LEU A 44 11.03 1.76 -3.71
CA LEU A 44 11.11 0.67 -2.73
C LEU A 44 12.06 -0.43 -3.21
N GLY A 45 11.96 -0.81 -4.48
CA GLY A 45 12.88 -1.80 -5.07
C GLY A 45 14.33 -1.32 -5.05
N ASP A 46 14.55 -0.05 -5.35
CA ASP A 46 15.89 0.55 -5.34
C ASP A 46 16.51 0.51 -3.95
N ARG A 47 15.72 0.60 -2.90
CA ARG A 47 16.19 0.52 -1.51
C ARG A 47 16.31 -0.91 -0.96
N GLY A 48 15.86 -1.89 -1.71
CA GLY A 48 15.90 -3.28 -1.27
C GLY A 48 14.82 -3.64 -0.25
N ALA A 49 13.73 -2.88 -0.21
CA ALA A 49 12.56 -3.21 0.60
C ALA A 49 11.70 -4.29 -0.07
N ASN A 50 10.90 -4.98 0.73
CA ASN A 50 9.95 -5.98 0.23
C ASN A 50 8.59 -5.31 0.02
N LEU A 51 7.97 -5.55 -1.13
CA LEU A 51 6.71 -4.90 -1.50
C LEU A 51 5.55 -5.87 -1.58
N LEU A 52 4.47 -5.52 -0.90
CA LEU A 52 3.14 -6.09 -1.13
C LEU A 52 2.21 -4.94 -1.50
N ALA A 53 1.69 -4.94 -2.72
CA ALA A 53 0.78 -3.91 -3.17
C ALA A 53 -0.66 -4.44 -3.20
N THR A 54 -1.59 -3.64 -2.70
CA THR A 54 -3.02 -3.94 -2.76
C THR A 54 -3.73 -2.87 -3.57
N TYR A 55 -4.62 -3.30 -4.45
CA TYR A 55 -5.45 -2.40 -5.25
C TYR A 55 -6.90 -2.50 -4.81
N GLY A 56 -7.50 -1.35 -4.55
CA GLY A 56 -8.88 -1.31 -4.11
C GLY A 56 -9.60 -0.08 -4.65
N SER A 57 -10.93 -0.12 -4.60
CA SER A 57 -11.77 1.00 -4.99
C SER A 57 -12.97 1.11 -4.07
N GLY A 58 -13.58 2.29 -4.02
CA GLY A 58 -14.82 2.48 -3.28
C GLY A 58 -15.96 1.61 -3.81
N GLU A 59 -15.97 1.36 -5.12
CA GLU A 59 -16.96 0.48 -5.75
C GLU A 59 -16.84 -0.96 -5.26
N LEU A 60 -15.60 -1.48 -5.21
CA LEU A 60 -15.32 -2.82 -4.69
C LEU A 60 -15.76 -2.95 -3.23
N THR A 61 -15.40 -1.99 -2.40
CA THR A 61 -15.75 -1.99 -0.99
C THR A 61 -17.26 -1.92 -0.78
N ARG A 62 -17.96 -1.05 -1.53
CA ARG A 62 -19.42 -0.94 -1.45
C ARG A 62 -20.12 -2.23 -1.86
N ALA A 63 -19.65 -2.88 -2.91
CA ALA A 63 -20.22 -4.16 -3.36
C ALA A 63 -20.12 -5.22 -2.27
N TYR A 64 -18.95 -5.31 -1.62
CA TYR A 64 -18.74 -6.23 -0.53
C TYR A 64 -19.66 -5.93 0.67
N LEU A 65 -19.72 -4.66 1.10
CA LEU A 65 -20.51 -4.25 2.26
C LEU A 65 -22.01 -4.46 2.02
N ARG A 66 -22.52 -4.21 0.80
CA ARG A 66 -23.92 -4.41 0.47
C ARG A 66 -24.32 -5.88 0.46
N ALA A 67 -23.42 -6.76 0.05
CA ALA A 67 -23.68 -8.19 -0.01
C ALA A 67 -23.51 -8.87 1.35
N HIS A 68 -22.76 -8.27 2.26
CA HIS A 68 -22.49 -8.83 3.58
C HIS A 68 -23.72 -8.75 4.48
N ASP A 69 -23.91 -9.74 5.36
CA ASP A 69 -25.04 -9.80 6.29
C ASP A 69 -24.93 -8.84 7.48
N GLY A 70 -23.81 -8.14 7.63
CA GLY A 70 -23.57 -7.19 8.70
C GLY A 70 -22.87 -7.78 9.93
N ASP A 71 -22.63 -9.07 9.94
CA ASP A 71 -21.91 -9.74 11.03
C ASP A 71 -20.43 -9.85 10.68
N PHE A 72 -19.73 -8.72 10.77
CA PHE A 72 -18.33 -8.63 10.43
C PHE A 72 -17.43 -9.18 11.52
N ASP A 73 -16.40 -9.93 11.09
CA ASP A 73 -15.32 -10.33 11.98
C ASP A 73 -14.48 -9.09 12.32
N GLU A 74 -14.30 -8.80 13.60
CA GLU A 74 -13.54 -7.64 14.06
C GLU A 74 -12.05 -7.77 13.73
N ASP A 75 -11.51 -8.99 13.81
CA ASP A 75 -10.09 -9.27 13.63
C ASP A 75 -9.86 -10.43 12.68
N PRO A 76 -10.10 -10.23 11.36
CA PRO A 76 -9.80 -11.30 10.39
C PRO A 76 -8.33 -11.69 10.43
N ALA A 77 -8.08 -12.99 10.47
CA ALA A 77 -6.72 -13.53 10.69
C ALA A 77 -5.70 -13.02 9.67
N HIS A 78 -6.09 -12.86 8.42
CA HIS A 78 -5.18 -12.37 7.37
C HIS A 78 -4.80 -10.89 7.56
N GLU A 79 -5.73 -10.06 8.06
CA GLU A 79 -5.46 -8.66 8.36
C GLU A 79 -4.54 -8.52 9.56
N LEU A 80 -4.78 -9.31 10.62
CA LEU A 80 -3.91 -9.35 11.80
C LEU A 80 -2.49 -9.76 11.44
N ALA A 81 -2.34 -10.82 10.65
CA ALA A 81 -1.03 -11.28 10.21
C ALA A 81 -0.30 -10.20 9.42
N LEU A 82 -1.02 -9.50 8.54
CA LEU A 82 -0.45 -8.42 7.77
C LEU A 82 0.02 -7.26 8.67
N LEU A 83 -0.78 -6.87 9.66
CA LEU A 83 -0.42 -5.83 10.61
C LEU A 83 0.82 -6.21 11.43
N GLU A 84 0.88 -7.44 11.91
CA GLU A 84 1.99 -7.91 12.75
C GLU A 84 3.32 -7.96 11.99
N GLU A 85 3.29 -8.31 10.70
CA GLU A 85 4.49 -8.54 9.91
C GLU A 85 4.93 -7.32 9.09
N THR A 86 4.10 -6.28 9.00
CA THR A 86 4.38 -5.11 8.16
C THR A 86 5.11 -4.03 8.94
N ASP A 87 6.24 -3.57 8.42
CA ASP A 87 7.02 -2.48 9.03
C ASP A 87 6.48 -1.11 8.65
N VAL A 88 6.06 -0.95 7.39
CA VAL A 88 5.62 0.34 6.85
C VAL A 88 4.36 0.20 6.00
N TYR A 89 3.39 1.08 6.23
CA TYR A 89 2.19 1.24 5.39
C TYR A 89 2.24 2.54 4.61
N LEU A 90 2.01 2.45 3.32
CA LEU A 90 1.94 3.61 2.42
C LEU A 90 0.60 3.76 1.72
#